data_7fb593064b6031750e56ff993c9569b9
#
_entry.id   7fb593064b6031750e56ff993c9569b9
#
_cell.length_a   1.000
_cell.length_b   1.000
_cell.length_c   1.000
_cell.angle_alpha   90.00
_cell.angle_beta   90.00
_cell.angle_gamma   90.00
#
_symmetry.space_group_name_H-M   'P 1'
#
loop_
_entity.id
_entity.type
_entity.pdbx_description
1 polymer ?
#
loop_
_entity_poly.entity_id
_entity_poly.type
_entity_poly.pdbx_seq_one_letter_code
_entity_poly.pdbx_strand_id
1 'polypeptide(L)'
;MKKNENTKLNRSWMAAFSVATTAFAAHAGGGFATGNQENTWFVSLGWPAIVGVAVALLLLAMTIREGQIMMNSRGLKTYKELFECLFHPFDKVELLFELFFNIMVLMVVASCISGAASALTQYFG
;
A
#
# COMPACT_ATOMS: atom_id res chain seq x y z
N MET A 1 19.42 2.03 -32.92
CA MET A 1 19.59 2.41 -31.50
C MET A 1 18.32 2.97 -30.84
N LYS A 2 17.57 3.89 -31.46
CA LYS A 2 16.33 4.47 -30.88
C LYS A 2 15.20 3.49 -30.52
N LYS A 3 15.04 2.35 -31.22
CA LYS A 3 13.97 1.37 -30.98
C LYS A 3 14.14 0.64 -29.64
N ASN A 4 15.37 0.39 -29.20
CA ASN A 4 15.66 -0.28 -27.92
C ASN A 4 15.45 0.63 -26.70
N GLU A 5 15.68 1.92 -26.85
CA GLU A 5 15.45 2.91 -25.78
C GLU A 5 13.95 3.08 -25.51
N ASN A 6 13.15 3.22 -26.55
CA ASN A 6 11.70 3.36 -26.42
C ASN A 6 11.05 2.13 -25.79
N THR A 7 11.58 0.92 -26.09
CA THR A 7 11.07 -0.32 -25.50
C THR A 7 11.43 -0.42 -24.00
N LYS A 8 12.63 0.00 -23.61
CA LYS A 8 13.04 0.05 -22.20
C LYS A 8 12.24 1.09 -21.42
N LEU A 9 12.03 2.27 -22.00
CA LEU A 9 11.24 3.34 -21.40
C LEU A 9 9.78 2.90 -21.19
N ASN A 10 9.17 2.29 -22.19
CA ASN A 10 7.79 1.81 -22.12
C ASN A 10 7.61 0.71 -21.06
N ARG A 11 8.58 -0.21 -20.96
CA ARG A 11 8.58 -1.25 -19.92
C ARG A 11 8.73 -0.65 -18.51
N SER A 12 9.54 0.40 -18.36
CA SER A 12 9.72 1.11 -17.09
C SER A 12 8.44 1.82 -16.66
N TRP A 13 7.73 2.48 -17.58
CA TRP A 13 6.45 3.13 -17.28
C TRP A 13 5.34 2.13 -16.92
N MET A 14 5.27 1.00 -17.59
CA MET A 14 4.30 -0.06 -17.25
C MET A 14 4.56 -0.63 -15.85
N ALA A 15 5.83 -0.85 -15.49
CA ALA A 15 6.19 -1.30 -14.14
C ALA A 15 5.85 -0.25 -13.08
N ALA A 16 6.14 1.03 -13.34
CA ALA A 16 5.80 2.11 -12.43
C ALA A 16 4.28 2.25 -12.25
N PHE A 17 3.52 2.15 -13.33
CA PHE A 17 2.06 2.17 -13.28
C PHE A 17 1.48 0.98 -12.50
N SER A 18 2.02 -0.23 -12.70
CA SER A 18 1.61 -1.42 -11.96
C SER A 18 1.85 -1.27 -10.45
N VAL A 19 3.00 -0.76 -10.05
CA VAL A 19 3.30 -0.49 -8.64
C VAL A 19 2.38 0.59 -8.07
N ALA A 20 2.16 1.67 -8.80
CA ALA A 20 1.29 2.76 -8.38
C ALA A 20 -0.16 2.30 -8.19
N THR A 21 -0.70 1.51 -9.12
CA THR A 21 -2.06 0.96 -9.01
C THR A 21 -2.20 -0.02 -7.86
N THR A 22 -1.19 -0.86 -7.62
CA THR A 22 -1.18 -1.78 -6.47
C THR A 22 -1.12 -1.02 -5.14
N ALA A 23 -0.27 -0.01 -5.05
CA ALA A 23 -0.17 0.85 -3.87
C ALA A 23 -1.47 1.62 -3.62
N PHE A 24 -2.09 2.15 -4.68
CA PHE A 24 -3.38 2.81 -4.60
C PHE A 24 -4.50 1.85 -4.13
N ALA A 25 -4.57 0.65 -4.70
CA ALA A 25 -5.56 -0.35 -4.31
C ALA A 25 -5.41 -0.79 -2.85
N ALA A 26 -4.16 -0.94 -2.38
CA ALA A 26 -3.88 -1.24 -0.97
C ALA A 26 -4.29 -0.09 -0.03
N HIS A 27 -4.17 1.15 -0.49
CA HIS A 27 -4.55 2.34 0.28
C HIS A 27 -6.07 2.58 0.30
N ALA A 28 -6.72 2.34 -0.85
CA ALA A 28 -8.16 2.48 -1.05
C ALA A 28 -8.96 1.26 -0.54
N GLY A 29 -8.54 0.65 0.57
CA GLY A 29 -9.20 -0.52 1.16
C GLY A 29 -10.63 -0.27 1.62
N GLY A 30 -11.24 -1.23 2.32
CA GLY A 30 -12.66 -1.21 2.72
C GLY A 30 -13.09 0.02 3.52
N GLY A 31 -12.18 0.64 4.28
CA GLY A 31 -12.46 1.90 4.99
C GLY A 31 -12.68 3.08 4.06
N PHE A 32 -12.00 3.10 2.92
CA PHE A 32 -12.19 4.11 1.87
C PHE A 32 -13.52 3.87 1.11
N ALA A 33 -13.82 2.60 0.80
CA ALA A 33 -15.05 2.23 0.11
C ALA A 33 -16.32 2.56 0.89
N THR A 34 -16.26 2.61 2.22
CA THR A 34 -17.41 3.00 3.08
C THR A 34 -17.53 4.50 3.34
N GLY A 35 -16.56 5.31 2.88
CA GLY A 35 -16.49 6.74 3.15
C GLY A 35 -16.18 7.10 4.62
N ASN A 36 -16.01 6.12 5.48
CA ASN A 36 -15.77 6.36 6.91
C ASN A 36 -14.36 6.94 7.16
N GLN A 37 -13.39 6.50 6.38
CA GLN A 37 -12.02 6.97 6.48
C GLN A 37 -11.91 8.44 6.05
N GLU A 38 -12.59 8.82 4.96
CA GLU A 38 -12.64 10.20 4.47
C GLU A 38 -13.31 11.12 5.48
N ASN A 39 -14.44 10.70 6.02
CA ASN A 39 -15.17 11.50 6.98
C ASN A 39 -14.37 11.70 8.27
N THR A 40 -13.76 10.65 8.80
CA THR A 40 -13.03 10.70 10.07
C THR A 40 -11.72 11.47 9.97
N TRP A 41 -10.94 11.26 8.88
CA TRP A 41 -9.59 11.79 8.78
C TRP A 41 -9.44 13.04 7.91
N PHE A 42 -10.35 13.24 6.96
CA PHE A 42 -10.26 14.37 6.04
C PHE A 42 -11.31 15.44 6.30
N VAL A 43 -12.60 15.06 6.38
CA VAL A 43 -13.69 16.01 6.54
C VAL A 43 -13.66 16.64 7.94
N SER A 44 -13.44 15.86 8.98
CA SER A 44 -13.41 16.33 10.36
C SER A 44 -12.26 17.27 10.69
N LEU A 45 -11.11 17.13 9.99
CA LEU A 45 -9.95 18.01 10.19
C LEU A 45 -10.00 19.32 9.37
N GLY A 46 -10.86 19.40 8.35
CA GLY A 46 -10.96 20.58 7.50
C GLY A 46 -9.70 20.88 6.68
N TRP A 47 -9.37 22.16 6.50
CA TRP A 47 -8.24 22.61 5.67
C TRP A 47 -6.87 21.97 5.99
N PRO A 48 -6.46 21.77 7.24
CA PRO A 48 -5.19 21.11 7.56
C PRO A 48 -5.08 19.68 7.04
N ALA A 49 -6.20 19.00 6.79
CA ALA A 49 -6.21 17.64 6.27
C ALA A 49 -5.50 17.54 4.90
N ILE A 50 -5.68 18.51 4.01
CA ILE A 50 -5.08 18.52 2.68
C ILE A 50 -3.55 18.46 2.77
N VAL A 51 -2.98 19.29 3.65
CA VAL A 51 -1.52 19.32 3.86
C VAL A 51 -1.05 18.02 4.52
N GLY A 52 -1.79 17.54 5.53
CA GLY A 52 -1.48 16.28 6.22
C GLY A 52 -1.45 15.08 5.27
N VAL A 53 -2.46 14.98 4.39
CA VAL A 53 -2.52 13.92 3.36
C VAL A 53 -1.35 14.01 2.39
N ALA A 54 -1.04 15.21 1.88
CA ALA A 54 0.07 15.39 0.96
C ALA A 54 1.41 14.96 1.57
N VAL A 55 1.66 15.34 2.84
CA VAL A 55 2.86 14.94 3.58
C VAL A 55 2.89 13.43 3.82
N ALA A 56 1.76 12.84 4.25
CA ALA A 56 1.67 11.40 4.49
C ALA A 56 1.93 10.58 3.22
N LEU A 57 1.33 10.97 2.09
CA LEU A 57 1.55 10.31 0.80
C LEU A 57 2.99 10.46 0.31
N LEU A 58 3.61 11.61 0.54
CA LEU A 58 5.01 11.84 0.20
C LEU A 58 5.94 10.94 1.03
N LEU A 59 5.72 10.86 2.34
CA LEU A 59 6.48 9.96 3.22
C LEU A 59 6.29 8.49 2.82
N LEU A 60 5.06 8.09 2.52
CA LEU A 60 4.76 6.73 2.03
C LEU A 60 5.50 6.44 0.72
N ALA A 61 5.46 7.37 -0.24
CA ALA A 61 6.16 7.21 -1.51
C ALA A 61 7.68 7.09 -1.33
N MET A 62 8.26 7.87 -0.40
CA MET A 62 9.69 7.75 -0.05
C MET A 62 10.00 6.40 0.57
N THR A 63 9.18 5.90 1.48
CA THR A 63 9.37 4.59 2.13
C THR A 63 9.29 3.45 1.11
N ILE A 64 8.31 3.46 0.22
CA ILE A 64 8.17 2.47 -0.86
C ILE A 64 9.39 2.52 -1.79
N ARG A 65 9.85 3.72 -2.14
CA ARG A 65 11.02 3.92 -2.98
C ARG A 65 12.28 3.30 -2.35
N GLU A 66 12.55 3.59 -1.08
CA GLU A 66 13.72 3.04 -0.38
C GLU A 66 13.64 1.52 -0.25
N GLY A 67 12.45 0.98 0.05
CA GLY A 67 12.21 -0.47 0.06
C GLY A 67 12.52 -1.12 -1.28
N GLN A 68 12.08 -0.52 -2.39
CA GLN A 68 12.36 -1.04 -3.73
C GLN A 68 13.84 -0.93 -4.11
N ILE A 69 14.52 0.16 -3.75
CA ILE A 69 15.97 0.30 -3.95
C ILE A 69 16.72 -0.81 -3.20
N MET A 70 16.34 -1.07 -1.94
CA MET A 70 16.97 -2.11 -1.13
C MET A 70 16.72 -3.51 -1.72
N MET A 71 15.49 -3.81 -2.12
CA MET A 71 15.16 -5.07 -2.80
C MET A 71 15.98 -5.28 -4.08
N ASN A 72 16.06 -4.24 -4.91
CA ASN A 72 16.77 -4.32 -6.18
C ASN A 72 18.29 -4.40 -6.01
N SER A 73 18.86 -3.66 -5.06
CA SER A 73 20.31 -3.63 -4.81
C SER A 73 20.82 -4.92 -4.19
N ARG A 74 20.00 -5.60 -3.39
CA ARG A 74 20.35 -6.87 -2.71
C ARG A 74 19.81 -8.11 -3.43
N GLY A 75 19.07 -7.94 -4.53
CA GLY A 75 18.49 -9.03 -5.30
C GLY A 75 17.38 -9.79 -4.56
N LEU A 76 16.74 -9.15 -3.58
CA LEU A 76 15.65 -9.72 -2.79
C LEU A 76 14.41 -9.86 -3.66
N LYS A 77 13.70 -10.98 -3.54
CA LYS A 77 12.53 -11.28 -4.36
C LYS A 77 11.22 -11.26 -3.58
N THR A 78 11.30 -11.42 -2.27
CA THR A 78 10.14 -11.51 -1.39
C THR A 78 10.20 -10.45 -0.29
N TYR A 79 9.03 -10.07 0.22
CA TYR A 79 8.95 -9.17 1.37
C TYR A 79 9.59 -9.79 2.62
N LYS A 80 9.54 -11.13 2.75
CA LYS A 80 10.15 -11.86 3.84
C LYS A 80 11.67 -11.65 3.88
N GLU A 81 12.35 -11.86 2.76
CA GLU A 81 13.79 -11.59 2.63
C GLU A 81 14.15 -10.12 2.95
N LEU A 82 13.25 -9.18 2.59
CA LEU A 82 13.42 -7.77 2.91
C LEU A 82 13.39 -7.54 4.43
N PHE A 83 12.43 -8.14 5.13
CA PHE A 83 12.30 -8.00 6.58
C PHE A 83 13.39 -8.73 7.33
N GLU A 84 13.79 -9.94 6.93
CA GLU A 84 14.95 -10.64 7.46
C GLU A 84 16.21 -9.77 7.37
N CYS A 85 16.41 -9.14 6.23
CA CYS A 85 17.55 -8.25 6.01
C CYS A 85 17.49 -6.97 6.84
N LEU A 86 16.30 -6.43 7.09
CA LEU A 86 16.08 -5.20 7.84
C LEU A 86 16.26 -5.41 9.35
N PHE A 87 15.80 -6.56 9.86
CA PHE A 87 15.80 -6.87 11.29
C PHE A 87 16.98 -7.73 11.76
N HIS A 88 17.88 -8.12 10.86
CA HIS A 88 19.09 -8.82 11.28
C HIS A 88 19.87 -8.02 12.36
N PRO A 89 20.27 -8.59 13.52
CA PRO A 89 20.30 -10.01 13.93
C PRO A 89 19.05 -10.51 14.70
N PHE A 90 17.94 -9.79 14.68
CA PHE A 90 16.76 -10.12 15.47
C PHE A 90 15.72 -10.93 14.65
N ASP A 91 16.05 -12.16 14.26
CA ASP A 91 15.22 -13.03 13.41
C ASP A 91 13.81 -13.31 14.00
N LYS A 92 13.65 -13.20 15.32
CA LYS A 92 12.34 -13.38 15.99
C LYS A 92 11.34 -12.25 15.71
N VAL A 93 11.81 -11.09 15.32
CA VAL A 93 10.94 -9.93 14.99
C VAL A 93 10.21 -10.16 13.66
N GLU A 94 10.82 -10.92 12.75
CA GLU A 94 10.17 -11.35 11.51
C GLU A 94 8.88 -12.13 11.77
N LEU A 95 8.90 -13.10 12.70
CA LEU A 95 7.72 -13.88 13.06
C LEU A 95 6.57 -13.00 13.61
N LEU A 96 6.93 -11.99 14.42
CA LEU A 96 5.97 -11.03 14.94
C LEU A 96 5.35 -10.19 13.83
N PHE A 97 6.17 -9.78 12.86
CA PHE A 97 5.70 -9.04 11.68
C PHE A 97 4.79 -9.89 10.80
N GLU A 98 5.14 -11.16 10.57
CA GLU A 98 4.32 -12.09 9.79
C GLU A 98 2.95 -12.33 10.45
N LEU A 99 2.91 -12.49 11.77
CA LEU A 99 1.67 -12.58 12.53
C LEU A 99 0.83 -11.30 12.38
N PHE A 100 1.45 -10.15 12.56
CA PHE A 100 0.79 -8.84 12.39
C PHE A 100 0.25 -8.67 10.98
N PHE A 101 1.02 -9.02 9.96
CA PHE A 101 0.61 -8.94 8.56
C PHE A 101 -0.62 -9.83 8.27
N ASN A 102 -0.62 -11.06 8.77
CA ASN A 102 -1.77 -11.97 8.62
C ASN A 102 -3.03 -11.41 9.29
N ILE A 103 -2.92 -10.86 10.49
CA ILE A 103 -4.04 -10.21 11.18
C ILE A 103 -4.55 -9.01 10.35
N MET A 104 -3.65 -8.17 9.83
CA MET A 104 -4.02 -7.04 8.99
C MET A 104 -4.76 -7.47 7.71
N VAL A 105 -4.31 -8.53 7.04
CA VAL A 105 -4.98 -9.09 5.86
C VAL A 105 -6.40 -9.55 6.20
N LEU A 106 -6.57 -10.26 7.31
CA LEU A 106 -7.90 -10.69 7.78
C LEU A 106 -8.83 -9.50 8.07
N MET A 107 -8.32 -8.46 8.71
CA MET A 107 -9.08 -7.23 8.98
C MET A 107 -9.49 -6.53 7.69
N VAL A 108 -8.61 -6.45 6.70
CA VAL A 108 -8.92 -5.85 5.39
C VAL A 108 -10.02 -6.64 4.68
N VAL A 109 -9.92 -7.97 4.64
CA VAL A 109 -10.95 -8.83 4.04
C VAL A 109 -12.29 -8.67 4.74
N ALA A 110 -12.31 -8.69 6.07
CA ALA A 110 -13.53 -8.48 6.86
C ALA A 110 -14.16 -7.11 6.59
N SER A 111 -13.34 -6.06 6.49
CA SER A 111 -13.78 -4.70 6.15
C SER A 111 -14.39 -4.61 4.75
N CYS A 112 -13.79 -5.28 3.76
CA CYS A 112 -14.34 -5.34 2.40
C CYS A 112 -15.69 -6.06 2.35
N ILE A 113 -15.83 -7.18 3.07
CA ILE A 113 -17.10 -7.93 3.15
C ILE A 113 -18.18 -7.08 3.83
N SER A 114 -17.85 -6.45 4.96
CA SER A 114 -18.75 -5.57 5.68
C SER A 114 -19.19 -4.37 4.83
N GLY A 115 -18.25 -3.74 4.12
CA GLY A 115 -18.54 -2.64 3.21
C GLY A 115 -19.47 -3.05 2.06
N ALA A 116 -19.23 -4.20 1.45
CA ALA A 116 -20.08 -4.75 0.40
C ALA A 116 -21.49 -5.07 0.92
N ALA A 117 -21.60 -5.72 2.08
CA ALA A 117 -22.88 -6.02 2.71
C ALA A 117 -23.66 -4.73 3.05
N SER A 118 -23.00 -3.72 3.58
CA SER A 118 -23.60 -2.42 3.89
C SER A 118 -24.12 -1.73 2.64
N ALA A 119 -23.35 -1.74 1.55
CA ALA A 119 -23.77 -1.17 0.28
C ALA A 119 -25.01 -1.90 -0.29
N LEU A 120 -25.01 -3.23 -0.26
CA LEU A 120 -26.16 -4.02 -0.71
C LEU A 120 -27.44 -3.72 0.11
N THR A 121 -27.30 -3.65 1.43
CA THR A 121 -28.44 -3.32 2.30
C THR A 121 -28.98 -1.91 2.02
N GLN A 122 -28.11 -0.96 1.72
CA GLN A 122 -28.54 0.41 1.41
C GLN A 122 -29.26 0.51 0.04
N TYR A 123 -28.89 -0.31 -0.93
CA TYR A 123 -29.51 -0.25 -2.27
C TYR A 123 -30.73 -1.15 -2.44
N PHE A 124 -30.81 -2.26 -1.70
CA PHE A 124 -31.87 -3.26 -1.86
C PHE A 124 -32.81 -3.36 -0.67
N GLY A 125 -32.56 -2.62 0.40
CA GLY A 125 -33.45 -2.51 1.55
C GLY A 125 -33.34 -3.65 2.53
#